data_c0a30ed5be716491372b3631d67a0ed8
#
_entry.id   c0a30ed5be716491372b3631d67a0ed8
#
_cell.length_a   1.000
_cell.length_b   1.000
_cell.length_c   1.000
_cell.angle_alpha   90.00
_cell.angle_beta   90.00
_cell.angle_gamma   90.00
#
_symmetry.space_group_name_H-M   'P 1'
#
loop_
_entity.id
_entity.type
_entity.pdbx_description
1 polymer ?
#
loop_
_entity_poly.entity_id
_entity_poly.type
_entity_poly.pdbx_seq_one_letter_code
_entity_poly.pdbx_strand_id
1 'polypeptide(L)'
;MARGERVVIEGAEYTVFLTAGSGIGLLALHAGTEGGTAELAGEVAARTGASALVFTQPAGDPVHLPSHRMAVDHCAALREFLASVTVVVSLHGHLRRETPRAVFLGGANREAARVLGHELTVHAPDFEAVTDLDAIPEGLRGLHPRNPVNLGAEAGVQVELPLAARTLRPRKVPGVPDLPPPSVAAALTAGVERLAARPRDAADRGPAARP
;
A
#
# COMPACT_ATOMS: atom_id res chain seq x y z
N MET A 1 -3.34 18.55 -5.05
CA MET A 1 -4.02 18.71 -3.74
C MET A 1 -4.76 17.42 -3.43
N ALA A 2 -4.75 16.96 -2.18
CA ALA A 2 -5.53 15.80 -1.75
C ALA A 2 -7.02 16.14 -1.75
N ARG A 3 -7.85 15.28 -2.36
CA ARG A 3 -9.31 15.36 -2.33
C ARG A 3 -9.83 14.39 -1.27
N GLY A 4 -10.67 14.86 -0.35
CA GLY A 4 -11.29 14.03 0.69
C GLY A 4 -12.71 13.60 0.31
N GLU A 5 -13.05 12.32 0.54
CA GLU A 5 -14.40 11.74 0.40
C GLU A 5 -14.78 11.07 1.72
N ARG A 6 -16.04 11.24 2.17
CA ARG A 6 -16.58 10.47 3.30
C ARG A 6 -17.39 9.31 2.75
N VAL A 7 -17.14 8.13 3.28
CA VAL A 7 -17.82 6.89 2.88
C VAL A 7 -18.17 6.04 4.09
N VAL A 8 -19.26 5.28 3.97
CA VAL A 8 -19.64 4.25 4.95
C VAL A 8 -19.53 2.90 4.28
N ILE A 9 -18.69 2.02 4.84
CA ILE A 9 -18.49 0.67 4.35
C ILE A 9 -18.85 -0.29 5.47
N GLU A 10 -19.88 -1.10 5.26
CA GLU A 10 -20.40 -2.06 6.24
C GLU A 10 -20.67 -1.45 7.63
N GLY A 11 -21.19 -0.23 7.65
CA GLY A 11 -21.52 0.49 8.89
C GLY A 11 -20.32 1.22 9.53
N ALA A 12 -19.11 1.05 9.04
CA ALA A 12 -17.94 1.81 9.49
C ALA A 12 -17.74 3.08 8.67
N GLU A 13 -17.54 4.21 9.34
CA GLU A 13 -17.27 5.50 8.70
C GLU A 13 -15.79 5.65 8.36
N TYR A 14 -15.52 6.13 7.14
CA TYR A 14 -14.16 6.44 6.67
C TYR A 14 -14.12 7.84 6.07
N THR A 15 -12.96 8.49 6.21
CA THR A 15 -12.54 9.59 5.36
C THR A 15 -11.43 9.09 4.45
N VAL A 16 -11.63 9.23 3.15
CA VAL A 16 -10.72 8.73 2.12
C VAL A 16 -10.03 9.91 1.47
N PHE A 17 -8.71 9.89 1.42
CA PHE A 17 -7.90 10.94 0.80
C PHE A 17 -7.20 10.40 -0.44
N LEU A 18 -7.51 10.98 -1.60
CA LEU A 18 -6.85 10.68 -2.87
C LEU A 18 -5.91 11.80 -3.25
N THR A 19 -4.65 11.47 -3.48
CA THR A 19 -3.63 12.33 -4.12
C THR A 19 -3.27 11.70 -5.46
N ALA A 20 -3.61 12.37 -6.55
CA ALA A 20 -3.26 11.91 -7.89
C ALA A 20 -1.76 12.12 -8.18
N GLY A 21 -1.17 11.17 -8.89
CA GLY A 21 0.25 11.16 -9.24
C GLY A 21 0.54 10.27 -10.45
N SER A 22 1.66 9.54 -10.42
CA SER A 22 2.08 8.61 -11.48
C SER A 22 1.24 7.31 -11.51
N GLY A 23 1.52 6.43 -12.47
CA GLY A 23 0.86 5.13 -12.62
C GLY A 23 1.18 4.10 -11.54
N ILE A 24 2.02 4.40 -10.54
CA ILE A 24 2.19 3.58 -9.34
C ILE A 24 1.31 4.14 -8.23
N GLY A 25 0.58 3.29 -7.52
CA GLY A 25 -0.33 3.68 -6.47
C GLY A 25 0.05 3.15 -5.09
N LEU A 26 0.18 4.03 -4.10
CA LEU A 26 0.31 3.69 -2.68
C LEU A 26 -1.10 3.62 -2.08
N LEU A 27 -1.43 2.50 -1.42
CA LEU A 27 -2.74 2.27 -0.83
C LEU A 27 -2.60 1.96 0.66
N ALA A 28 -3.29 2.71 1.53
CA ALA A 28 -3.38 2.43 2.97
C ALA A 28 -4.86 2.31 3.37
N LEU A 29 -5.39 1.08 3.34
CA LEU A 29 -6.81 0.81 3.63
C LEU A 29 -7.16 0.88 5.11
N HIS A 30 -6.20 0.60 5.99
CA HIS A 30 -6.44 0.40 7.43
C HIS A 30 -5.68 1.41 8.29
N ALA A 31 -5.43 2.63 7.80
CA ALA A 31 -4.64 3.62 8.54
C ALA A 31 -5.23 3.98 9.92
N GLY A 32 -6.52 3.79 10.13
CA GLY A 32 -7.16 3.95 11.44
C GLY A 32 -6.70 2.94 12.48
N THR A 33 -6.47 1.67 12.08
CA THR A 33 -6.07 0.55 12.95
C THR A 33 -4.60 0.21 12.83
N GLU A 34 -3.97 0.49 11.68
CA GLU A 34 -2.59 0.15 11.34
C GLU A 34 -1.72 1.42 11.27
N GLY A 35 -1.54 2.10 12.41
CA GLY A 35 -0.82 3.37 12.49
C GLY A 35 0.56 3.33 11.83
N GLY A 36 0.96 4.45 11.20
CA GLY A 36 2.19 4.62 10.42
C GLY A 36 2.04 4.30 8.93
N THR A 37 1.00 3.54 8.51
CA THR A 37 0.82 3.20 7.09
C THR A 37 0.40 4.40 6.22
N ALA A 38 -0.43 5.30 6.77
CA ALA A 38 -0.81 6.54 6.07
C ALA A 38 0.38 7.47 5.87
N GLU A 39 1.16 7.67 6.94
CA GLU A 39 2.34 8.54 6.93
C GLU A 39 3.38 8.00 5.96
N LEU A 40 3.62 6.69 5.96
CA LEU A 40 4.55 6.04 5.04
C LEU A 40 4.08 6.14 3.58
N ALA A 41 2.79 5.89 3.31
CA ALA A 41 2.22 6.06 1.97
C ALA A 41 2.38 7.50 1.47
N GLY A 42 2.05 8.48 2.32
CA GLY A 42 2.19 9.90 2.01
C GLY A 42 3.63 10.32 1.75
N GLU A 43 4.58 9.85 2.58
CA GLU A 43 6.00 10.17 2.44
C GLU A 43 6.59 9.59 1.14
N VAL A 44 6.31 8.31 0.85
CA VAL A 44 6.79 7.68 -0.39
C VAL A 44 6.15 8.34 -1.62
N ALA A 45 4.84 8.63 -1.59
CA ALA A 45 4.17 9.32 -2.69
C ALA A 45 4.76 10.73 -2.93
N ALA A 46 5.04 11.48 -1.86
CA ALA A 46 5.64 12.82 -1.98
C ALA A 46 7.05 12.78 -2.60
N ARG A 47 7.84 11.74 -2.32
CA ARG A 47 9.20 11.58 -2.86
C ARG A 47 9.22 11.12 -4.31
N THR A 48 8.25 10.27 -4.71
CA THR A 48 8.27 9.59 -6.01
C THR A 48 7.29 10.18 -7.03
N GLY A 49 6.38 11.04 -6.59
CA GLY A 49 5.26 11.49 -7.42
C GLY A 49 4.20 10.40 -7.68
N ALA A 50 4.22 9.30 -6.94
CA ALA A 50 3.22 8.24 -7.04
C ALA A 50 1.83 8.74 -6.59
N SER A 51 0.76 8.08 -7.08
CA SER A 51 -0.58 8.29 -6.56
C SER A 51 -0.69 7.71 -5.15
N ALA A 52 -1.50 8.32 -4.27
CA ALA A 52 -1.76 7.79 -2.94
C ALA A 52 -3.24 7.82 -2.60
N LEU A 53 -3.74 6.72 -2.03
CA LEU A 53 -5.10 6.61 -1.50
C LEU A 53 -5.03 6.09 -0.06
N VAL A 54 -5.56 6.90 0.88
CA VAL A 54 -5.50 6.62 2.31
C VAL A 54 -6.91 6.63 2.90
N PHE A 55 -7.26 5.55 3.60
CA PHE A 55 -8.50 5.44 4.36
C PHE A 55 -8.20 5.67 5.83
N THR A 56 -8.81 6.70 6.41
CA THR A 56 -8.76 7.00 7.84
C THR A 56 -10.12 6.81 8.47
N GLN A 57 -10.16 6.62 9.78
CA GLN A 57 -11.40 6.56 10.55
C GLN A 57 -11.43 7.67 11.61
N PRO A 58 -12.62 8.10 12.05
CA PRO A 58 -12.75 9.03 13.18
C PRO A 58 -12.02 8.51 14.43
N ALA A 59 -11.61 9.44 15.28
CA ALA A 59 -11.06 9.07 16.59
C ALA A 59 -12.11 8.31 17.43
N GLY A 60 -11.72 7.20 18.03
CA GLY A 60 -12.59 6.32 18.82
C GLY A 60 -12.14 4.87 18.67
N ASP A 61 -13.10 3.98 18.43
CA ASP A 61 -12.84 2.56 18.19
C ASP A 61 -12.84 2.25 16.68
N PRO A 62 -11.70 2.35 16.01
CA PRO A 62 -11.62 2.08 14.58
C PRO A 62 -11.91 0.59 14.30
N VAL A 63 -12.72 0.34 13.28
CA VAL A 63 -13.12 -1.00 12.85
C VAL A 63 -12.15 -1.50 11.77
N HIS A 64 -11.58 -2.68 11.96
CA HIS A 64 -10.79 -3.34 10.95
C HIS A 64 -11.71 -4.22 10.06
N LEU A 65 -11.91 -3.80 8.82
CA LEU A 65 -12.58 -4.61 7.80
C LEU A 65 -11.53 -5.33 6.94
N PRO A 66 -11.70 -6.64 6.64
CA PRO A 66 -10.81 -7.33 5.71
C PRO A 66 -10.77 -6.62 4.35
N SER A 67 -9.59 -6.48 3.74
CA SER A 67 -9.37 -5.72 2.50
C SER A 67 -10.34 -6.12 1.37
N HIS A 68 -10.67 -7.43 1.23
CA HIS A 68 -11.59 -7.92 0.21
C HIS A 68 -13.06 -7.49 0.40
N ARG A 69 -13.39 -6.91 1.56
CA ARG A 69 -14.69 -6.29 1.88
C ARG A 69 -14.69 -4.79 1.66
N MET A 70 -13.53 -4.17 1.45
CA MET A 70 -13.39 -2.77 1.05
C MET A 70 -13.75 -2.63 -0.43
N ALA A 71 -15.05 -2.76 -0.72
CA ALA A 71 -15.54 -2.90 -2.10
C ALA A 71 -15.37 -1.61 -2.90
N VAL A 72 -14.96 -1.76 -4.15
CA VAL A 72 -14.74 -0.67 -5.11
C VAL A 72 -16.03 0.15 -5.33
N ASP A 73 -17.19 -0.51 -5.27
CA ASP A 73 -18.48 0.13 -5.55
C ASP A 73 -18.91 1.14 -4.48
N HIS A 74 -18.39 1.04 -3.28
CA HIS A 74 -18.73 1.94 -2.17
C HIS A 74 -17.91 3.23 -2.14
N CYS A 75 -16.84 3.34 -2.94
CA CYS A 75 -15.90 4.45 -2.86
C CYS A 75 -15.51 4.96 -4.26
N ALA A 76 -15.91 6.19 -4.60
CA ALA A 76 -15.57 6.80 -5.88
C ALA A 76 -14.05 7.05 -5.99
N ALA A 77 -13.41 7.49 -4.90
CA ALA A 77 -11.96 7.71 -4.86
C ALA A 77 -11.16 6.41 -5.09
N LEU A 78 -11.63 5.24 -4.58
CA LEU A 78 -10.99 3.96 -4.84
C LEU A 78 -11.11 3.54 -6.31
N ARG A 79 -12.27 3.74 -6.94
CA ARG A 79 -12.43 3.47 -8.38
C ARG A 79 -11.52 4.36 -9.22
N GLU A 80 -11.48 5.66 -8.93
CA GLU A 80 -10.62 6.63 -9.61
C GLU A 80 -9.13 6.26 -9.46
N PHE A 81 -8.71 5.92 -8.24
CA PHE A 81 -7.35 5.48 -7.95
C PHE A 81 -6.98 4.24 -8.78
N LEU A 82 -7.79 3.16 -8.71
CA LEU A 82 -7.52 1.92 -9.43
C LEU A 82 -7.52 2.08 -10.96
N ALA A 83 -8.34 3.00 -11.49
CA ALA A 83 -8.35 3.31 -12.91
C ALA A 83 -7.13 4.12 -13.37
N SER A 84 -6.46 4.83 -12.45
CA SER A 84 -5.32 5.71 -12.74
C SER A 84 -3.95 5.06 -12.57
N VAL A 85 -3.88 3.88 -11.91
CA VAL A 85 -2.62 3.22 -11.59
C VAL A 85 -2.50 1.86 -12.25
N THR A 86 -1.28 1.48 -12.61
CA THR A 86 -0.98 0.15 -13.19
C THR A 86 -0.64 -0.86 -12.10
N VAL A 87 0.20 -0.48 -11.15
CA VAL A 87 0.63 -1.32 -10.03
C VAL A 87 0.21 -0.66 -8.71
N VAL A 88 -0.41 -1.46 -7.83
CA VAL A 88 -0.78 -1.04 -6.47
C VAL A 88 0.23 -1.57 -5.46
N VAL A 89 0.75 -0.71 -4.59
CA VAL A 89 1.52 -1.08 -3.39
C VAL A 89 0.66 -0.79 -2.17
N SER A 90 0.04 -1.84 -1.62
CA SER A 90 -0.85 -1.72 -0.46
C SER A 90 -0.07 -1.92 0.82
N LEU A 91 -0.08 -0.90 1.68
CA LEU A 91 0.64 -0.90 2.96
C LEU A 91 -0.29 -1.33 4.09
N HIS A 92 0.12 -2.37 4.80
CA HIS A 92 -0.57 -2.97 5.92
C HIS A 92 0.34 -3.11 7.13
N GLY A 93 -0.24 -3.44 8.26
CA GLY A 93 0.48 -3.66 9.48
C GLY A 93 0.16 -4.99 10.16
N HIS A 94 1.18 -5.69 10.64
CA HIS A 94 0.99 -6.85 11.49
C HIS A 94 1.65 -6.69 12.87
N LEU A 95 1.19 -7.51 13.84
CA LEU A 95 1.70 -7.53 15.20
C LEU A 95 2.16 -8.94 15.61
N ARG A 96 2.74 -9.71 14.65
CA ARG A 96 3.20 -11.07 14.90
C ARG A 96 4.45 -11.06 15.78
N ARG A 97 4.36 -11.68 16.95
CA ARG A 97 5.45 -11.74 17.93
C ARG A 97 6.58 -12.69 17.52
N GLU A 98 6.24 -13.70 16.73
CA GLU A 98 7.18 -14.73 16.23
C GLU A 98 8.10 -14.17 15.14
N THR A 99 7.64 -13.13 14.41
CA THR A 99 8.36 -12.52 13.29
C THR A 99 8.37 -11.00 13.39
N PRO A 100 8.94 -10.43 14.46
CA PRO A 100 8.81 -9.00 14.77
C PRO A 100 9.59 -8.08 13.81
N ARG A 101 10.41 -8.66 12.95
CA ARG A 101 11.20 -7.94 11.94
C ARG A 101 10.89 -8.36 10.51
N ALA A 102 9.97 -9.31 10.29
CA ALA A 102 9.61 -9.73 8.94
C ALA A 102 8.69 -8.70 8.28
N VAL A 103 9.03 -8.30 7.06
CA VAL A 103 8.16 -7.57 6.14
C VAL A 103 7.70 -8.58 5.08
N PHE A 104 6.41 -8.90 5.06
CA PHE A 104 5.86 -9.84 4.11
C PHE A 104 5.38 -9.11 2.85
N LEU A 105 5.79 -9.60 1.68
CA LEU A 105 5.45 -9.01 0.38
C LEU A 105 4.59 -9.99 -0.42
N GLY A 106 3.29 -9.96 -0.15
CA GLY A 106 2.26 -10.75 -0.83
C GLY A 106 1.71 -10.06 -2.09
N GLY A 107 0.44 -10.33 -2.41
CA GLY A 107 -0.22 -9.81 -3.60
C GLY A 107 0.08 -10.61 -4.87
N ALA A 108 -0.68 -10.37 -5.93
CA ALA A 108 -0.59 -11.15 -7.16
C ALA A 108 0.59 -10.73 -8.06
N ASN A 109 1.11 -9.51 -7.95
CA ASN A 109 2.28 -9.08 -8.72
C ASN A 109 3.58 -9.52 -8.05
N ARG A 110 4.02 -10.76 -8.36
CA ARG A 110 5.21 -11.36 -7.74
C ARG A 110 6.52 -10.72 -8.15
N GLU A 111 6.55 -10.12 -9.34
CA GLU A 111 7.75 -9.41 -9.79
C GLU A 111 7.92 -8.09 -9.06
N ALA A 112 6.85 -7.31 -8.91
CA ALA A 112 6.88 -6.11 -8.08
C ALA A 112 7.23 -6.42 -6.62
N ALA A 113 6.74 -7.54 -6.07
CA ALA A 113 7.12 -8.00 -4.73
C ALA A 113 8.63 -8.25 -4.61
N ARG A 114 9.27 -8.88 -5.62
CA ARG A 114 10.73 -9.08 -5.62
C ARG A 114 11.50 -7.76 -5.72
N VAL A 115 11.02 -6.80 -6.52
CA VAL A 115 11.66 -5.48 -6.61
C VAL A 115 11.64 -4.78 -5.25
N LEU A 116 10.47 -4.69 -4.61
CA LEU A 116 10.34 -4.07 -3.29
C LEU A 116 11.16 -4.84 -2.23
N GLY A 117 11.15 -6.18 -2.27
CA GLY A 117 11.92 -7.02 -1.37
C GLY A 117 13.42 -6.80 -1.49
N HIS A 118 13.93 -6.64 -2.71
CA HIS A 118 15.34 -6.29 -2.95
C HIS A 118 15.70 -4.94 -2.32
N GLU A 119 14.89 -3.90 -2.56
CA GLU A 119 15.15 -2.58 -2.01
C GLU A 119 15.06 -2.54 -0.46
N LEU A 120 14.15 -3.32 0.13
CA LEU A 120 14.10 -3.50 1.58
C LEU A 120 15.39 -4.14 2.11
N THR A 121 15.91 -5.15 1.44
CA THR A 121 17.18 -5.78 1.84
C THR A 121 18.36 -4.80 1.76
N VAL A 122 18.37 -3.91 0.76
CA VAL A 122 19.45 -2.93 0.56
C VAL A 122 19.36 -1.76 1.54
N HIS A 123 18.18 -1.18 1.70
CA HIS A 123 18.01 0.09 2.43
C HIS A 123 17.54 -0.06 3.87
N ALA A 124 16.94 -1.21 4.22
CA ALA A 124 16.40 -1.49 5.54
C ALA A 124 16.85 -2.88 6.05
N PRO A 125 18.15 -3.18 6.11
CA PRO A 125 18.69 -4.51 6.41
C PRO A 125 18.35 -5.02 7.82
N ASP A 126 17.83 -4.16 8.68
CA ASP A 126 17.30 -4.54 9.99
C ASP A 126 16.00 -5.35 9.90
N PHE A 127 15.36 -5.39 8.73
CA PHE A 127 14.12 -6.11 8.47
C PHE A 127 14.37 -7.25 7.48
N GLU A 128 13.66 -8.35 7.69
CA GLU A 128 13.68 -9.50 6.80
C GLU A 128 12.59 -9.34 5.73
N ALA A 129 12.95 -9.20 4.47
CA ALA A 129 12.01 -9.14 3.36
C ALA A 129 11.61 -10.55 2.90
N VAL A 130 10.36 -10.96 3.17
CA VAL A 130 9.82 -12.29 2.83
C VAL A 130 8.94 -12.17 1.60
N THR A 131 9.42 -12.67 0.46
CA THR A 131 8.68 -12.65 -0.82
C THR A 131 8.10 -14.00 -1.20
N ASP A 132 8.55 -15.10 -0.60
CA ASP A 132 8.01 -16.43 -0.86
C ASP A 132 6.60 -16.55 -0.24
N LEU A 133 5.60 -16.83 -1.08
CA LEU A 133 4.20 -16.95 -0.64
C LEU A 133 4.00 -18.10 0.36
N ASP A 134 4.78 -19.17 0.26
CA ASP A 134 4.65 -20.29 1.18
C ASP A 134 5.19 -19.96 2.58
N ALA A 135 6.16 -19.04 2.65
CA ALA A 135 6.68 -18.50 3.89
C ALA A 135 5.79 -17.37 4.48
N ILE A 136 4.88 -16.80 3.69
CA ILE A 136 3.93 -15.78 4.17
C ILE A 136 2.73 -16.46 4.82
N PRO A 137 2.35 -16.08 6.06
CA PRO A 137 1.12 -16.55 6.69
C PRO A 137 -0.10 -16.31 5.79
N GLU A 138 -0.98 -17.31 5.65
CA GLU A 138 -2.08 -17.31 4.68
C GLU A 138 -2.92 -16.02 4.71
N GLY A 139 -3.30 -15.54 5.90
CA GLY A 139 -4.09 -14.32 6.07
C GLY A 139 -3.38 -13.02 5.65
N LEU A 140 -2.04 -13.06 5.44
CA LEU A 140 -1.22 -11.89 5.04
C LEU A 140 -0.78 -11.95 3.57
N ARG A 141 -1.11 -13.02 2.83
CA ARG A 141 -0.71 -13.20 1.43
C ARG A 141 -1.35 -12.19 0.47
N GLY A 142 -2.49 -11.62 0.82
CA GLY A 142 -3.17 -10.62 -0.01
C GLY A 142 -3.69 -11.12 -1.36
N LEU A 143 -3.91 -12.43 -1.54
CA LEU A 143 -4.25 -13.05 -2.83
C LEU A 143 -5.74 -13.09 -3.14
N HIS A 144 -6.61 -12.61 -2.25
CA HIS A 144 -8.04 -12.64 -2.51
C HIS A 144 -8.38 -11.81 -3.77
N PRO A 145 -9.16 -12.34 -4.75
CA PRO A 145 -9.41 -11.66 -6.03
C PRO A 145 -10.15 -10.33 -5.89
N ARG A 146 -10.92 -10.14 -4.81
CA ARG A 146 -11.59 -8.86 -4.52
C ARG A 146 -10.75 -7.90 -3.67
N ASN A 147 -9.51 -8.26 -3.31
CA ASN A 147 -8.64 -7.35 -2.58
C ASN A 147 -8.22 -6.21 -3.52
N PRO A 148 -8.43 -4.93 -3.15
CA PRO A 148 -8.07 -3.78 -3.99
C PRO A 148 -6.64 -3.81 -4.52
N VAL A 149 -5.69 -4.39 -3.79
CA VAL A 149 -4.30 -4.54 -4.26
C VAL A 149 -4.19 -5.29 -5.59
N ASN A 150 -5.13 -6.20 -5.89
CA ASN A 150 -5.10 -7.04 -7.09
C ASN A 150 -6.00 -6.51 -8.23
N LEU A 151 -6.64 -5.35 -8.05
CA LEU A 151 -7.61 -4.79 -9.01
C LEU A 151 -7.00 -3.75 -9.97
N GLY A 152 -5.75 -3.35 -9.78
CA GLY A 152 -5.00 -2.54 -10.75
C GLY A 152 -4.68 -3.34 -12.01
N ALA A 153 -4.31 -2.66 -13.11
CA ALA A 153 -4.09 -3.29 -14.42
C ALA A 153 -3.04 -4.42 -14.39
N GLU A 154 -1.98 -4.27 -13.60
CA GLU A 154 -0.93 -5.27 -13.40
C GLU A 154 -0.98 -5.92 -12.01
N ALA A 155 -2.15 -5.83 -11.34
CA ALA A 155 -2.29 -6.19 -9.94
C ALA A 155 -1.28 -5.45 -9.03
N GLY A 156 -0.94 -5.97 -7.84
CA GLY A 156 -0.05 -5.26 -6.94
C GLY A 156 0.61 -6.12 -5.88
N VAL A 157 1.24 -5.43 -4.94
CA VAL A 157 1.95 -6.00 -3.80
C VAL A 157 1.28 -5.58 -2.51
N GLN A 158 0.93 -6.54 -1.68
CA GLN A 158 0.54 -6.31 -0.29
C GLN A 158 1.80 -6.35 0.58
N VAL A 159 2.14 -5.24 1.20
CA VAL A 159 3.29 -5.08 2.07
C VAL A 159 2.82 -5.07 3.51
N GLU A 160 3.08 -6.14 4.24
CA GLU A 160 2.74 -6.31 5.65
C GLU A 160 3.93 -5.94 6.53
N LEU A 161 3.82 -4.83 7.21
CA LEU A 161 4.90 -4.21 7.98
C LEU A 161 4.76 -4.52 9.48
N PRO A 162 5.80 -4.99 10.17
CA PRO A 162 5.80 -5.05 11.62
C PRO A 162 5.76 -3.64 12.23
N LEU A 163 5.36 -3.51 13.48
CA LEU A 163 5.21 -2.20 14.13
C LEU A 163 6.49 -1.34 14.01
N ALA A 164 7.66 -1.94 14.20
CA ALA A 164 8.95 -1.25 14.13
C ALA A 164 9.30 -0.74 12.71
N ALA A 165 8.66 -1.26 11.65
CA ALA A 165 8.84 -0.80 10.27
C ALA A 165 7.84 0.31 9.88
N ARG A 166 6.82 0.57 10.71
CA ARG A 166 5.77 1.57 10.45
C ARG A 166 5.91 2.81 11.29
N THR A 167 6.50 2.71 12.49
CA THR A 167 6.61 3.82 13.42
C THR A 167 7.89 3.73 14.25
N LEU A 168 8.52 4.87 14.48
CA LEU A 168 9.62 5.00 15.42
C LEU A 168 9.14 5.05 16.88
N ARG A 169 7.84 5.12 17.11
CA ARG A 169 7.25 5.21 18.44
C ARG A 169 6.49 3.93 18.81
N PRO A 170 6.85 3.28 19.92
CA PRO A 170 6.16 2.06 20.35
C PRO A 170 4.73 2.32 20.88
N ARG A 171 4.37 3.59 21.12
CA ARG A 171 3.04 4.02 21.60
C ARG A 171 2.56 5.22 20.81
N LYS A 172 1.30 5.18 20.38
CA LYS A 172 0.65 6.32 19.74
C LYS A 172 0.51 7.48 20.71
N VAL A 173 0.95 8.67 20.28
CA VAL A 173 0.79 9.91 21.03
C VAL A 173 -0.28 10.74 20.32
N PRO A 174 -1.40 11.09 20.98
CA PRO A 174 -2.45 11.88 20.36
C PRO A 174 -1.90 13.19 19.78
N GLY A 175 -2.31 13.52 18.54
CA GLY A 175 -1.90 14.73 17.82
C GLY A 175 -0.46 14.73 17.29
N VAL A 176 0.29 13.62 17.46
CA VAL A 176 1.65 13.49 16.91
C VAL A 176 1.65 12.41 15.82
N PRO A 177 2.05 12.74 14.57
CA PRO A 177 2.13 11.76 13.48
C PRO A 177 3.07 10.60 13.82
N ASP A 178 2.72 9.40 13.41
CA ASP A 178 3.60 8.24 13.46
C ASP A 178 4.62 8.35 12.33
N LEU A 179 5.86 8.65 12.66
CA LEU A 179 6.92 8.75 11.65
C LEU A 179 7.49 7.36 11.35
N PRO A 180 7.50 6.93 10.07
CA PRO A 180 8.14 5.69 9.67
C PRO A 180 9.65 5.76 9.81
N PRO A 181 10.36 4.62 9.98
CA PRO A 181 11.82 4.59 9.93
C PRO A 181 12.32 5.10 8.57
N PRO A 182 13.30 6.03 8.55
CA PRO A 182 13.84 6.57 7.30
C PRO A 182 14.36 5.50 6.33
N SER A 183 14.90 4.40 6.85
CA SER A 183 15.39 3.25 6.07
C SER A 183 14.25 2.56 5.30
N VAL A 184 13.09 2.34 5.95
CA VAL A 184 11.92 1.72 5.32
C VAL A 184 11.31 2.67 4.28
N ALA A 185 11.20 3.97 4.59
CA ALA A 185 10.74 4.96 3.64
C ALA A 185 11.68 5.05 2.41
N ALA A 186 13.01 5.00 2.60
CA ALA A 186 13.98 4.97 1.52
C ALA A 186 13.84 3.70 0.66
N ALA A 187 13.69 2.53 1.29
CA ALA A 187 13.51 1.26 0.59
C ALA A 187 12.27 1.27 -0.32
N LEU A 188 11.12 1.70 0.23
CA LEU A 188 9.88 1.77 -0.54
C LEU A 188 9.95 2.85 -1.64
N THR A 189 10.61 3.98 -1.37
CA THR A 189 10.86 5.01 -2.39
C THR A 189 11.64 4.44 -3.56
N ALA A 190 12.80 3.82 -3.33
CA ALA A 190 13.62 3.20 -4.36
C ALA A 190 12.86 2.10 -5.13
N GLY A 191 12.06 1.28 -4.43
CA GLY A 191 11.23 0.26 -5.05
C GLY A 191 10.16 0.84 -5.97
N VAL A 192 9.46 1.88 -5.54
CA VAL A 192 8.43 2.59 -6.35
C VAL A 192 9.07 3.24 -7.58
N GLU A 193 10.22 3.89 -7.44
CA GLU A 193 10.96 4.48 -8.56
C GLU A 193 11.37 3.42 -9.59
N ARG A 194 11.86 2.24 -9.15
CA ARG A 194 12.18 1.14 -10.05
C ARG A 194 10.95 0.57 -10.76
N LEU A 195 9.82 0.45 -10.06
CA LEU A 195 8.57 0.02 -10.68
C LEU A 195 8.09 1.04 -11.73
N ALA A 196 8.21 2.35 -11.45
CA ALA A 196 7.84 3.41 -12.38
C ALA A 196 8.75 3.49 -13.62
N ALA A 197 10.03 3.13 -13.48
CA ALA A 197 11.02 3.16 -14.57
C ALA A 197 10.91 1.95 -15.52
N ARG A 198 10.06 0.95 -15.24
CA ARG A 198 9.91 -0.22 -16.11
C ARG A 198 9.36 0.18 -17.48
N PRO A 199 9.90 -0.38 -18.58
CA PRO A 199 9.27 -0.24 -19.88
C PRO A 199 7.86 -0.81 -19.80
N ARG A 200 6.86 -0.01 -20.15
CA ARG A 200 5.51 -0.52 -20.37
C ARG A 200 5.56 -1.36 -21.63
N ASP A 201 5.20 -2.63 -21.55
CA ASP A 201 5.11 -3.47 -22.73
C ASP A 201 4.23 -2.79 -23.78
N ALA A 202 4.74 -2.74 -25.02
CA ALA A 202 4.13 -2.01 -26.14
C ALA A 202 2.77 -2.60 -26.60
N ALA A 203 2.23 -3.58 -25.87
CA ALA A 203 0.97 -4.26 -26.17
C ALA A 203 -0.29 -3.40 -25.96
N ASP A 204 -0.19 -2.28 -25.23
CA ASP A 204 -1.35 -1.41 -24.93
C ASP A 204 -1.44 -0.15 -25.83
N ARG A 205 -0.64 -0.08 -26.87
CA ARG A 205 -0.89 0.86 -27.97
C ARG A 205 -1.95 0.27 -28.87
N GLY A 206 -3.22 0.62 -28.61
CA GLY A 206 -4.32 0.34 -29.50
C GLY A 206 -3.96 0.66 -30.96
N PRO A 207 -4.57 0.00 -31.97
CA PRO A 207 -4.17 0.14 -33.35
C PRO A 207 -4.16 1.62 -33.73
N ALA A 208 -3.01 2.11 -34.17
CA ALA A 208 -2.87 3.45 -34.72
C ALA A 208 -3.93 3.63 -35.80
N ALA A 209 -4.82 4.62 -35.64
CA ALA A 209 -5.74 5.03 -36.70
C ALA A 209 -4.89 5.25 -37.96
N ARG A 210 -5.08 4.41 -38.95
CA ARG A 210 -4.50 4.60 -40.28
C ARG A 210 -5.16 5.82 -40.94
N PRO A 211 -4.39 6.61 -41.64
CA PRO A 211 -4.88 7.80 -42.37
C PRO A 211 -5.91 7.47 -43.43
#